data_e4707819f4fdb36827f215d76a8667e8
#
_entry.id   e4707819f4fdb36827f215d76a8667e8
#
_cell.length_a   1.000
_cell.length_b   1.000
_cell.length_c   1.000
_cell.angle_alpha   90.00
_cell.angle_beta   90.00
_cell.angle_gamma   90.00
#
_symmetry.space_group_name_H-M   'P 1'
#
loop_
_entity.id
_entity.type
_entity.pdbx_description
1 polymer ?
#
loop_
_entity_poly.entity_id
_entity_poly.type
_entity_poly.pdbx_seq_one_letter_code
_entity_poly.pdbx_strand_id
1 'polypeptide(L)' 'MTLLTPAECREIAERKMVEAEGDPVHGKEFRATAQAWLVLAEKIERAEAIEALKAKAK' A
#
# COMPACT_ATOMS: atom_id res chain seq x y z
N MET A 1 -6.90 17.31 -5.37
CA MET A 1 -5.87 16.40 -4.85
C MET A 1 -6.45 15.00 -4.70
N THR A 2 -5.84 14.04 -5.35
CA THR A 2 -6.35 12.67 -5.36
C THR A 2 -5.71 11.88 -4.22
N LEU A 3 -6.56 11.32 -3.36
CA LEU A 3 -6.08 10.45 -2.31
C LEU A 3 -5.71 9.10 -2.91
N LEU A 4 -4.63 8.51 -2.41
CA LEU A 4 -4.22 7.20 -2.85
C LEU A 4 -5.21 6.14 -2.35
N THR A 5 -5.64 5.28 -3.26
CA THR A 5 -6.51 4.16 -2.91
C THR A 5 -5.65 2.96 -2.53
N PRO A 6 -6.21 1.99 -1.78
CA PRO A 6 -5.47 0.76 -1.49
C PRO A 6 -4.99 0.05 -2.76
N ALA A 7 -5.78 0.08 -3.83
CA ALA A 7 -5.39 -0.53 -5.09
C ALA A 7 -4.15 0.14 -5.69
N GLU A 8 -4.11 1.47 -5.63
CA GLU A 8 -2.94 2.23 -6.11
C GLU A 8 -1.70 1.92 -5.28
N CYS A 9 -1.86 1.81 -3.97
CA CYS A 9 -0.76 1.45 -3.08
C CYS A 9 -0.20 0.07 -3.43
N ARG A 10 -1.08 -0.89 -3.71
CA ARG A 10 -0.65 -2.24 -4.11
C ARG A 10 0.06 -2.24 -5.45
N GLU A 11 -0.40 -1.43 -6.39
CA GLU A 11 0.26 -1.30 -7.69
C GLU A 11 1.67 -0.74 -7.54
N ILE A 12 1.84 0.27 -6.70
CA ILE A 12 3.15 0.84 -6.43
C ILE A 12 4.05 -0.19 -5.78
N ALA A 13 3.52 -0.95 -4.80
CA ALA A 13 4.27 -2.00 -4.12
C ALA A 13 4.75 -3.07 -5.11
N GLU A 14 3.87 -3.49 -6.01
CA GLU A 14 4.19 -4.47 -7.03
C GLU A 14 5.31 -3.97 -7.95
N ARG A 15 5.22 -2.72 -8.35
CA ARG A 15 6.22 -2.08 -9.19
C ARG A 15 7.59 -2.05 -8.49
N LYS A 16 7.59 -1.75 -7.19
CA LYS A 16 8.83 -1.73 -6.41
C LYS A 16 9.42 -3.14 -6.26
N MET A 17 8.58 -4.16 -6.16
CA MET A 17 9.06 -5.54 -6.10
C MET A 17 9.73 -5.96 -7.40
N VAL A 18 9.16 -5.56 -8.55
CA VAL A 18 9.75 -5.83 -9.86
C VAL A 18 11.10 -5.11 -10.00
N GLU A 19 11.18 -3.86 -9.55
CA GLU A 19 12.43 -3.11 -9.55
C GLU A 19 13.49 -3.79 -8.67
N ALA A 20 13.07 -4.34 -7.53
CA ALA A 20 13.96 -5.05 -6.63
C ALA A 20 14.61 -6.26 -7.29
N GLU A 21 13.84 -6.98 -8.10
CA GLU A 21 14.36 -8.16 -8.81
C GLU A 21 15.39 -7.79 -9.85
N GLY A 22 15.27 -6.61 -10.45
CA GLY A 22 16.20 -6.14 -11.47
C GLY A 22 17.43 -5.44 -10.92
N ASP A 23 17.48 -5.17 -9.61
CA ASP A 23 18.59 -4.43 -9.02
C ASP A 23 19.06 -5.10 -7.73
N PRO A 24 20.07 -5.97 -7.81
CA PRO A 24 20.58 -6.68 -6.63
C PRO A 24 21.22 -5.77 -5.58
N VAL A 25 21.68 -4.59 -5.97
CA VAL A 25 22.31 -3.64 -5.05
C VAL A 25 21.25 -2.95 -4.18
N HIS A 26 20.18 -2.48 -4.79
CA HIS A 26 19.12 -1.73 -4.12
C HIS A 26 17.85 -2.54 -3.84
N GLY A 27 17.88 -3.84 -4.15
CA GLY A 27 16.72 -4.69 -4.02
C GLY A 27 16.13 -4.70 -2.61
N LYS A 28 16.99 -4.67 -1.61
CA LYS A 28 16.57 -4.66 -0.21
C LYS A 28 15.76 -3.41 0.12
N GLU A 29 16.22 -2.27 -0.37
CA GLU A 29 15.54 -0.98 -0.16
C GLU A 29 14.21 -0.94 -0.88
N PHE A 30 14.15 -1.44 -2.11
CA PHE A 30 12.91 -1.51 -2.88
C PHE A 30 11.88 -2.41 -2.19
N ARG A 31 12.33 -3.54 -1.65
CA ARG A 31 11.44 -4.46 -0.92
C ARG A 31 10.88 -3.80 0.33
N ALA A 32 11.73 -3.08 1.07
CA ALA A 32 11.30 -2.36 2.27
C ALA A 32 10.26 -1.30 1.90
N THR A 33 10.47 -0.57 0.80
CA THR A 33 9.52 0.42 0.31
C THR A 33 8.22 -0.25 -0.10
N ALA A 34 8.28 -1.39 -0.78
CA ALA A 34 7.09 -2.14 -1.17
C ALA A 34 6.28 -2.58 0.05
N GLN A 35 6.94 -3.05 1.09
CA GLN A 35 6.28 -3.44 2.34
C GLN A 35 5.57 -2.25 2.97
N ALA A 36 6.21 -1.08 2.96
CA ALA A 36 5.61 0.13 3.50
C ALA A 36 4.33 0.49 2.75
N TRP A 37 4.32 0.35 1.43
CA TRP A 37 3.13 0.62 0.63
C TRP A 37 2.01 -0.37 0.91
N LEU A 38 2.35 -1.65 1.14
CA LEU A 38 1.35 -2.67 1.48
C LEU A 38 0.74 -2.39 2.85
N VAL A 39 1.56 -1.99 3.82
CA VAL A 39 1.07 -1.61 5.15
C VAL A 39 0.14 -0.41 5.05
N LEU A 40 0.49 0.57 4.23
CA LEU A 40 -0.36 1.74 4.03
C LEU A 40 -1.70 1.34 3.42
N ALA A 41 -1.71 0.44 2.45
CA ALA A 41 -2.93 -0.07 1.84
C ALA A 41 -3.84 -0.71 2.89
N GLU A 42 -3.28 -1.52 3.78
CA GLU A 42 -4.04 -2.14 4.86
C GLU A 42 -4.63 -1.13 5.82
N LYS A 43 -3.87 -0.08 6.15
CA LYS A 43 -4.34 0.97 7.04
C LYS A 43 -5.49 1.76 6.43
N ILE A 44 -5.40 2.05 5.14
CA ILE A 44 -6.48 2.74 4.44
C ILE A 44 -7.75 1.89 4.42
N GLU A 45 -7.62 0.60 4.10
CA GLU A 45 -8.76 -0.31 4.09
C GLU A 45 -9.41 -0.43 5.46
N ARG A 46 -8.58 -0.49 6.51
CA ARG A 46 -9.08 -0.57 7.87
C ARG A 46 -9.85 0.70 8.28
N ALA A 47 -9.30 1.85 7.90
CA ALA A 47 -9.96 3.13 8.18
C ALA A 47 -11.31 3.22 7.46
N GLU A 48 -11.36 2.78 6.21
CA GLU A 48 -12.59 2.77 5.42
C GLU A 48 -13.63 1.83 6.06
N ALA A 49 -13.19 0.67 6.54
CA ALA A 49 -14.08 -0.29 7.20
C ALA A 49 -14.65 0.28 8.49
N ILE A 50 -13.83 0.99 9.26
CA ILE A 50 -14.28 1.63 10.51
C ILE A 50 -15.31 2.70 10.21
N GLU A 51 -15.08 3.51 9.19
CA GLU A 51 -16.03 4.55 8.80
C GLU A 51 -17.35 3.95 8.32
N ALA A 52 -17.30 2.86 7.57
CA ALA A 52 -18.50 2.17 7.11
C ALA A 52 -19.30 1.64 8.30
N LEU A 53 -18.62 1.11 9.32
CA LEU A 53 -19.28 0.63 10.53
C LEU A 53 -19.93 1.77 11.31
N LYS A 54 -19.25 2.90 11.41
CA LYS A 54 -19.78 4.09 12.07
C LYS A 54 -21.02 4.61 11.37
N ALA A 55 -21.01 4.61 10.05
CA ALA A 55 -22.16 5.04 9.25
C ALA A 55 -23.36 4.13 9.48
N LYS A 56 -23.13 2.83 9.62
CA LYS A 56 -24.19 1.86 9.88
C LYS A 56 -24.72 1.94 11.31
N ALA A 57 -23.88 2.34 12.25
CA ALA A 57 -24.27 2.41 13.67
C ALA A 57 -25.25 3.54 13.97
N LYS A 58 -25.45 4.45 13.05
CA LYS A 58 -26.48 5.50 13.17
C LYS A 58 -27.79 4.98 12.61
#